data_db915437bb73e807749e0e587caa92aa
#
_entry.id   db915437bb73e807749e0e587caa92aa
#
_cell.length_a   1.000
_cell.length_b   1.000
_cell.length_c   1.000
_cell.angle_alpha   90.00
_cell.angle_beta   90.00
_cell.angle_gamma   90.00
#
_symmetry.space_group_name_H-M   'P 1'
#
loop_
_entity.id
_entity.type
_entity.pdbx_description
1 polymer ?
#
loop_
_entity_poly.entity_id
_entity_poly.type
_entity_poly.pdbx_seq_one_letter_code
_entity_poly.pdbx_strand_id
1 'polypeptide(L)'
;ATVKYLKNLKKIIKTALIKKWITDDPFAEIHFKQTKCNREFLNETELRKIINKDFDIQRLQTVRDIFIFCCFTGLAFTDVKNLKKEHLVQADNGEWWIRKARKKTDNMCDIPLLDIPRLILEKYQSNPICNEKGLLLPVPSNQRMNSYLKEIADVCGIQKNLSTHIARHTFASLAIANKVSLESIAKMLGHTDIRTTRIYAKIMNSTIANEMKVLQNKFAI
;
A
#
# COMPACT_ATOMS: atom_id res chain seq x y z
N ALA A 1 4.64 -14.27 -16.17
CA ALA A 1 4.66 -15.58 -15.47
C ALA A 1 5.96 -16.32 -15.74
N THR A 2 6.40 -16.52 -16.97
CA THR A 2 7.56 -17.31 -17.41
C THR A 2 8.87 -16.93 -16.72
N VAL A 3 9.22 -15.64 -16.67
CA VAL A 3 10.46 -15.15 -16.02
C VAL A 3 10.51 -15.51 -14.52
N LYS A 4 9.38 -15.59 -13.83
CA LYS A 4 9.33 -16.00 -12.42
C LYS A 4 9.73 -17.46 -12.25
N TYR A 5 9.21 -18.34 -13.11
CA TYR A 5 9.56 -19.77 -13.07
C TYR A 5 11.02 -20.00 -13.43
N LEU A 6 11.53 -19.33 -14.46
CA LEU A 6 12.94 -19.41 -14.85
C LEU A 6 13.87 -18.91 -13.74
N LYS A 7 13.51 -17.82 -13.02
CA LYS A 7 14.27 -17.37 -11.85
C LYS A 7 14.27 -18.41 -10.71
N ASN A 8 13.16 -19.11 -10.50
CA ASN A 8 13.11 -20.17 -9.49
C ASN A 8 13.95 -21.36 -9.92
N LEU A 9 13.89 -21.77 -11.19
CA LEU A 9 14.74 -22.82 -11.74
C LEU A 9 16.23 -22.45 -11.59
N LYS A 10 16.62 -21.22 -11.94
CA LYS A 10 18.00 -20.74 -11.76
C LYS A 10 18.49 -20.87 -10.30
N LYS A 11 17.61 -20.70 -9.30
CA LYS A 11 17.98 -20.93 -7.89
C LYS A 11 18.27 -22.39 -7.60
N ILE A 12 17.46 -23.31 -8.15
CA ILE A 12 17.67 -24.75 -7.99
C ILE A 12 18.99 -25.16 -8.63
N ILE A 13 19.24 -24.73 -9.87
CA ILE A 13 20.50 -24.96 -10.59
C ILE A 13 21.70 -24.43 -9.80
N LYS A 14 21.62 -23.23 -9.23
CA LYS A 14 22.67 -22.66 -8.38
C LYS A 14 22.94 -23.54 -7.16
N THR A 15 21.91 -24.15 -6.55
CA THR A 15 22.09 -25.08 -5.44
C THR A 15 22.78 -26.37 -5.91
N ALA A 16 22.42 -26.88 -7.09
CA ALA A 16 23.05 -28.07 -7.69
C ALA A 16 24.54 -27.85 -8.00
N LEU A 17 24.91 -26.67 -8.49
CA LEU A 17 26.33 -26.28 -8.69
C LEU A 17 27.09 -26.20 -7.37
N ILE A 18 26.51 -25.56 -6.34
CA ILE A 18 27.16 -25.50 -5.01
C ILE A 18 27.37 -26.88 -4.42
N LYS A 19 26.41 -27.79 -4.62
CA LYS A 19 26.52 -29.20 -4.16
C LYS A 19 27.35 -30.09 -5.09
N LYS A 20 27.90 -29.53 -6.19
CA LYS A 20 28.69 -30.27 -7.20
C LYS A 20 27.92 -31.41 -7.88
N TRP A 21 26.58 -31.30 -7.98
CA TRP A 21 25.75 -32.25 -8.72
C TRP A 21 25.83 -32.04 -10.23
N ILE A 22 26.13 -30.81 -10.67
CA ILE A 22 26.41 -30.42 -12.04
C ILE A 22 27.71 -29.60 -12.06
N THR A 23 28.42 -29.64 -13.18
CA THR A 23 29.71 -28.93 -13.36
C THR A 23 29.54 -27.56 -13.95
N ASP A 24 28.56 -27.39 -14.86
CA ASP A 24 28.38 -26.18 -15.64
C ASP A 24 27.05 -25.49 -15.34
N ASP A 25 27.02 -24.16 -15.39
CA ASP A 25 25.80 -23.39 -15.18
C ASP A 25 25.07 -23.20 -16.53
N PRO A 26 23.95 -23.92 -16.78
CA PRO A 26 23.16 -23.74 -18.01
C PRO A 26 22.53 -22.35 -18.15
N PHE A 27 22.58 -21.52 -17.10
CA PHE A 27 22.08 -20.16 -17.09
C PHE A 27 23.18 -19.10 -17.12
N ALA A 28 24.46 -19.47 -17.35
CA ALA A 28 25.59 -18.55 -17.31
C ALA A 28 25.39 -17.34 -18.23
N GLU A 29 24.94 -17.57 -19.45
CA GLU A 29 24.73 -16.52 -20.46
C GLU A 29 23.30 -15.94 -20.49
N ILE A 30 22.39 -16.48 -19.65
CA ILE A 30 20.99 -16.07 -19.66
C ILE A 30 20.75 -14.89 -18.73
N HIS A 31 20.47 -13.73 -19.30
CA HIS A 31 20.11 -12.51 -18.58
C HIS A 31 18.62 -12.22 -18.67
N PHE A 32 17.93 -12.27 -17.53
CA PHE A 32 16.51 -11.94 -17.46
C PHE A 32 16.31 -10.42 -17.39
N LYS A 33 15.83 -9.81 -18.47
CA LYS A 33 15.39 -8.40 -18.43
C LYS A 33 14.19 -8.26 -17.49
N GLN A 34 14.30 -7.39 -16.50
CA GLN A 34 13.14 -6.96 -15.71
C GLN A 34 12.41 -5.87 -16.48
N THR A 35 11.19 -6.15 -16.92
CA THR A 35 10.28 -5.10 -17.37
C THR A 35 9.98 -4.18 -16.19
N LYS A 36 10.19 -2.88 -16.37
CA LYS A 36 9.78 -1.88 -15.38
C LYS A 36 8.26 -1.93 -15.28
N CYS A 37 7.72 -2.43 -14.17
CA CYS A 37 6.30 -2.30 -13.88
C CYS A 37 6.00 -0.84 -13.55
N ASN A 38 5.16 -0.19 -14.36
CA ASN A 38 4.57 1.08 -13.99
C ASN A 38 3.60 0.81 -12.82
N ARG A 39 3.84 1.42 -11.67
CA ARG A 39 3.02 1.23 -10.48
C ARG A 39 1.96 2.31 -10.47
N GLU A 40 0.74 1.92 -10.77
CA GLU A 40 -0.40 2.82 -10.71
C GLU A 40 -0.71 3.21 -9.26
N PHE A 41 -1.19 4.42 -9.09
CA PHE A 41 -1.72 4.98 -7.85
C PHE A 41 -2.87 5.93 -8.17
N LEU A 42 -3.71 6.22 -7.21
CA LEU A 42 -4.77 7.23 -7.38
C LEU A 42 -4.20 8.62 -7.17
N ASN A 43 -4.57 9.54 -8.06
CA ASN A 43 -4.40 10.95 -7.81
C ASN A 43 -5.46 11.46 -6.80
N GLU A 44 -5.30 12.69 -6.33
CA GLU A 44 -6.21 13.26 -5.33
C GLU A 44 -7.65 13.33 -5.83
N THR A 45 -7.88 13.69 -7.09
CA THR A 45 -9.21 13.77 -7.69
C THR A 45 -9.90 12.41 -7.74
N GLU A 46 -9.18 11.35 -8.15
CA GLU A 46 -9.70 9.98 -8.17
C GLU A 46 -10.01 9.47 -6.77
N LEU A 47 -9.13 9.76 -5.79
CA LEU A 47 -9.36 9.36 -4.41
C LEU A 47 -10.59 10.09 -3.82
N ARG A 48 -10.75 11.38 -4.07
CA ARG A 48 -11.93 12.15 -3.65
C ARG A 48 -13.23 11.62 -4.26
N LYS A 49 -13.21 11.14 -5.51
CA LYS A 49 -14.39 10.48 -6.11
C LYS A 49 -14.83 9.26 -5.32
N ILE A 50 -13.88 8.44 -4.86
CA ILE A 50 -14.17 7.24 -4.05
C ILE A 50 -14.67 7.63 -2.64
N ILE A 51 -14.03 8.61 -2.01
CA ILE A 51 -14.39 9.09 -0.66
C ILE A 51 -15.84 9.62 -0.65
N ASN A 52 -16.20 10.44 -1.63
CA ASN A 52 -17.49 11.12 -1.69
C ASN A 52 -18.60 10.27 -2.32
N LYS A 53 -18.30 9.07 -2.82
CA LYS A 53 -19.29 8.19 -3.40
C LYS A 53 -20.02 7.41 -2.33
N ASP A 54 -21.33 7.61 -2.23
CA ASP A 54 -22.20 6.75 -1.43
C ASP A 54 -22.62 5.51 -2.22
N PHE A 55 -22.66 4.39 -1.51
CA PHE A 55 -23.07 3.09 -2.04
C PHE A 55 -24.25 2.57 -1.23
N ASP A 56 -25.38 2.29 -1.86
CA ASP A 56 -26.54 1.67 -1.21
C ASP A 56 -26.25 0.21 -0.82
N ILE A 57 -25.31 -0.42 -1.50
CA ILE A 57 -24.93 -1.81 -1.29
C ILE A 57 -23.87 -1.90 -0.19
N GLN A 58 -24.25 -2.44 0.97
CA GLN A 58 -23.40 -2.54 2.17
C GLN A 58 -22.03 -3.16 1.91
N ARG A 59 -21.93 -4.21 1.05
CA ARG A 59 -20.65 -4.85 0.73
C ARG A 59 -19.68 -3.90 0.02
N LEU A 60 -20.19 -3.02 -0.86
CA LEU A 60 -19.38 -2.04 -1.58
C LEU A 60 -18.96 -0.92 -0.63
N GLN A 61 -19.87 -0.43 0.20
CA GLN A 61 -19.56 0.57 1.22
C GLN A 61 -18.45 0.08 2.16
N THR A 62 -18.55 -1.16 2.64
CA THR A 62 -17.52 -1.75 3.51
C THR A 62 -16.16 -1.85 2.81
N VAL A 63 -16.13 -2.30 1.57
CA VAL A 63 -14.88 -2.43 0.81
C VAL A 63 -14.29 -1.05 0.46
N ARG A 64 -15.13 -0.06 0.12
CA ARG A 64 -14.73 1.33 -0.07
C ARG A 64 -14.03 1.89 1.18
N ASP A 65 -14.66 1.73 2.35
CA ASP A 65 -14.12 2.23 3.61
C ASP A 65 -12.77 1.58 3.96
N ILE A 66 -12.65 0.26 3.80
CA ILE A 66 -11.38 -0.46 4.00
C ILE A 66 -10.32 0.01 3.01
N PHE A 67 -10.68 0.24 1.75
CA PHE A 67 -9.76 0.75 0.74
C PHE A 67 -9.26 2.15 1.07
N ILE A 68 -10.18 3.06 1.47
CA ILE A 68 -9.83 4.41 1.93
C ILE A 68 -8.91 4.32 3.16
N PHE A 69 -9.23 3.47 4.13
CA PHE A 69 -8.38 3.24 5.29
C PHE A 69 -6.96 2.85 4.88
N CYS A 70 -6.81 1.95 3.90
CA CYS A 70 -5.51 1.57 3.36
C CYS A 70 -4.81 2.70 2.60
N CYS A 71 -5.55 3.61 1.94
CA CYS A 71 -5.00 4.78 1.26
C CYS A 71 -4.42 5.83 2.24
N PHE A 72 -4.89 5.84 3.49
CA PHE A 72 -4.40 6.77 4.52
C PHE A 72 -3.47 6.14 5.56
N THR A 73 -3.33 4.81 5.57
CA THR A 73 -2.43 4.10 6.50
C THR A 73 -1.29 3.37 5.80
N GLY A 74 -1.42 3.11 4.51
CA GLY A 74 -0.44 2.33 3.76
C GLY A 74 -0.36 0.86 4.17
N LEU A 75 -1.24 0.34 5.04
CA LEU A 75 -1.23 -1.05 5.47
C LEU A 75 -1.43 -2.00 4.29
N ALA A 76 -0.71 -3.12 4.30
CA ALA A 76 -0.93 -4.19 3.33
C ALA A 76 -2.21 -4.98 3.67
N PHE A 77 -2.79 -5.67 2.68
CA PHE A 77 -4.01 -6.45 2.87
C PHE A 77 -3.97 -7.40 4.07
N THR A 78 -2.88 -8.13 4.23
CA THR A 78 -2.73 -9.09 5.35
C THR A 78 -2.64 -8.38 6.69
N ASP A 79 -2.08 -7.17 6.73
CA ASP A 79 -1.89 -6.42 7.95
C ASP A 79 -3.18 -5.73 8.39
N VAL A 80 -3.96 -5.14 7.46
CA VAL A 80 -5.28 -4.57 7.76
C VAL A 80 -6.29 -5.66 8.13
N LYS A 81 -6.26 -6.82 7.47
CA LYS A 81 -7.14 -7.95 7.79
C LYS A 81 -6.96 -8.49 9.21
N ASN A 82 -5.75 -8.39 9.74
CA ASN A 82 -5.41 -8.84 11.08
C ASN A 82 -5.18 -7.66 12.05
N LEU A 83 -5.79 -6.51 11.78
CA LEU A 83 -5.67 -5.35 12.66
C LEU A 83 -6.60 -5.51 13.86
N LYS A 84 -6.03 -5.40 15.07
CA LYS A 84 -6.70 -5.59 16.36
C LYS A 84 -6.56 -4.36 17.25
N LYS A 85 -7.35 -4.28 18.33
CA LYS A 85 -7.29 -3.18 19.32
C LYS A 85 -5.89 -3.02 19.93
N GLU A 86 -5.18 -4.10 20.20
CA GLU A 86 -3.80 -4.09 20.73
C GLU A 86 -2.77 -3.35 19.85
N HIS A 87 -3.08 -3.16 18.57
CA HIS A 87 -2.24 -2.41 17.65
C HIS A 87 -2.49 -0.89 17.68
N LEU A 88 -3.54 -0.45 18.38
CA LEU A 88 -3.81 0.98 18.59
C LEU A 88 -3.14 1.42 19.88
N VAL A 89 -2.23 2.36 19.77
CA VAL A 89 -1.46 2.90 20.90
C VAL A 89 -1.66 4.40 20.96
N GLN A 90 -1.97 4.91 22.12
CA GLN A 90 -2.01 6.35 22.35
C GLN A 90 -0.61 6.83 22.81
N ALA A 91 -0.10 7.85 22.12
CA ALA A 91 1.16 8.49 22.49
C ALA A 91 0.94 9.48 23.67
N ASP A 92 2.01 9.91 24.30
CA ASP A 92 1.96 10.82 25.46
C ASP A 92 1.30 12.18 25.16
N ASN A 93 1.31 12.60 23.89
CA ASN A 93 0.64 13.81 23.41
C ASN A 93 -0.86 13.61 23.10
N GLY A 94 -1.41 12.42 23.40
CA GLY A 94 -2.81 12.06 23.15
C GLY A 94 -3.12 11.59 21.73
N GLU A 95 -2.19 11.62 20.80
CA GLU A 95 -2.38 11.14 19.42
C GLU A 95 -2.44 9.61 19.36
N TRP A 96 -3.32 9.10 18.51
CA TRP A 96 -3.43 7.67 18.27
C TRP A 96 -2.51 7.21 17.14
N TRP A 97 -1.90 6.06 17.33
CA TRP A 97 -0.98 5.43 16.38
C TRP A 97 -1.36 3.98 16.14
N ILE A 98 -1.12 3.50 14.93
CA ILE A 98 -1.12 2.08 14.62
C ILE A 98 0.32 1.58 14.70
N ARG A 99 0.61 0.69 15.65
CA ARG A 99 1.89 -0.01 15.79
C ARG A 99 1.70 -1.48 15.54
N LYS A 100 2.21 -1.96 14.42
CA LYS A 100 2.02 -3.35 13.98
C LYS A 100 3.20 -3.86 13.20
N ALA A 101 3.71 -5.04 13.60
CA ALA A 101 4.68 -5.77 12.80
C ALA A 101 4.03 -6.29 11.51
N ARG A 102 4.71 -6.11 10.38
CA ARG A 102 4.26 -6.62 9.07
C ARG A 102 4.36 -8.14 9.03
N LYS A 103 3.27 -8.80 8.64
CA LYS A 103 3.27 -10.27 8.51
C LYS A 103 4.31 -10.82 7.52
N LYS A 104 4.72 -10.03 6.52
CA LYS A 104 5.66 -10.49 5.48
C LYS A 104 7.13 -10.33 5.86
N THR A 105 7.49 -9.35 6.67
CA THR A 105 8.89 -8.94 6.90
C THR A 105 9.24 -8.75 8.36
N ASP A 106 8.26 -8.89 9.24
CA ASP A 106 8.33 -8.66 10.69
C ASP A 106 8.79 -7.24 11.10
N ASN A 107 8.88 -6.32 10.14
CA ASN A 107 9.23 -4.94 10.43
C ASN A 107 8.06 -4.19 11.04
N MET A 108 8.33 -3.40 12.06
CA MET A 108 7.32 -2.52 12.65
C MET A 108 6.89 -1.43 11.68
N CYS A 109 5.58 -1.23 11.61
CA CYS A 109 4.94 -0.07 11.02
C CYS A 109 4.46 0.82 12.16
N ASP A 110 4.92 2.06 12.18
CA ASP A 110 4.44 3.12 13.07
C ASP A 110 3.69 4.14 12.22
N ILE A 111 2.37 4.19 12.34
CA ILE A 111 1.51 4.99 11.48
C ILE A 111 0.63 5.88 12.35
N PRO A 112 0.71 7.21 12.23
CA PRO A 112 -0.19 8.11 12.92
C PRO A 112 -1.62 7.90 12.40
N LEU A 113 -2.59 7.82 13.30
CA LEU A 113 -3.99 7.61 12.97
C LEU A 113 -4.65 8.96 12.68
N LEU A 114 -4.73 9.31 11.40
CA LEU A 114 -5.40 10.52 10.94
C LEU A 114 -6.92 10.45 11.12
N ASP A 115 -7.64 11.56 10.97
CA ASP A 115 -9.08 11.64 11.20
C ASP A 115 -9.89 10.69 10.32
N ILE A 116 -9.61 10.61 9.00
CA ILE A 116 -10.35 9.73 8.08
C ILE A 116 -10.28 8.26 8.52
N PRO A 117 -9.10 7.66 8.71
CA PRO A 117 -9.04 6.28 9.20
C PRO A 117 -9.61 6.12 10.61
N ARG A 118 -9.54 7.14 11.49
CA ARG A 118 -10.15 7.09 12.81
C ARG A 118 -11.68 6.99 12.72
N LEU A 119 -12.31 7.84 11.94
CA LEU A 119 -13.77 7.79 11.70
C LEU A 119 -14.22 6.45 11.11
N ILE A 120 -13.41 5.85 10.24
CA ILE A 120 -13.69 4.52 9.71
C ILE A 120 -13.65 3.47 10.82
N LEU A 121 -12.66 3.50 11.70
CA LEU A 121 -12.61 2.57 12.84
C LEU A 121 -13.80 2.73 13.78
N GLU A 122 -14.19 3.97 14.08
CA GLU A 122 -15.37 4.29 14.91
C GLU A 122 -16.65 3.73 14.29
N LYS A 123 -16.84 3.88 12.97
CA LYS A 123 -17.98 3.32 12.22
C LYS A 123 -18.13 1.80 12.40
N TYR A 124 -17.02 1.06 12.49
CA TYR A 124 -17.04 -0.39 12.62
C TYR A 124 -16.87 -0.90 14.05
N GLN A 125 -16.82 -0.04 15.05
CA GLN A 125 -16.62 -0.39 16.44
C GLN A 125 -17.65 -1.38 16.97
N SER A 126 -18.91 -1.26 16.57
CA SER A 126 -20.03 -2.12 16.98
C SER A 126 -20.32 -3.24 15.98
N ASN A 127 -19.44 -3.49 15.01
CA ASN A 127 -19.67 -4.52 14.01
C ASN A 127 -19.56 -5.92 14.65
N PRO A 128 -20.61 -6.79 14.56
CA PRO A 128 -20.62 -8.10 15.22
C PRO A 128 -19.46 -9.00 14.83
N ILE A 129 -19.11 -9.05 13.53
CA ILE A 129 -17.99 -9.87 13.01
C ILE A 129 -16.65 -9.40 13.57
N CYS A 130 -16.48 -8.08 13.71
CA CYS A 130 -15.28 -7.51 14.30
C CYS A 130 -15.16 -7.87 15.78
N ASN A 131 -16.26 -7.77 16.54
CA ASN A 131 -16.28 -8.05 17.96
C ASN A 131 -16.02 -9.53 18.25
N GLU A 132 -16.65 -10.44 17.50
CA GLU A 132 -16.45 -11.89 17.64
C GLU A 132 -14.98 -12.29 17.40
N LYS A 133 -14.31 -11.68 16.42
CA LYS A 133 -12.94 -12.01 16.04
C LYS A 133 -11.87 -11.13 16.67
N GLY A 134 -12.24 -10.15 17.46
CA GLY A 134 -11.31 -9.17 18.04
C GLY A 134 -10.61 -8.30 17.00
N LEU A 135 -11.24 -8.07 15.84
CA LEU A 135 -10.68 -7.30 14.73
C LEU A 135 -11.25 -5.87 14.70
N LEU A 136 -10.52 -4.94 14.11
CA LEU A 136 -10.99 -3.55 13.98
C LEU A 136 -11.85 -3.32 12.73
N LEU A 137 -11.66 -4.10 11.67
CA LEU A 137 -12.35 -3.94 10.40
C LEU A 137 -12.84 -5.30 9.85
N PRO A 138 -14.04 -5.36 9.22
CA PRO A 138 -14.60 -6.58 8.65
C PRO A 138 -14.03 -6.86 7.25
N VAL A 139 -12.71 -7.10 7.15
CA VAL A 139 -11.99 -7.26 5.89
C VAL A 139 -12.35 -8.60 5.24
N PRO A 140 -12.95 -8.61 4.03
CA PRO A 140 -13.31 -9.84 3.33
C PRO A 140 -12.07 -10.61 2.84
N SER A 141 -12.26 -11.72 2.13
CA SER A 141 -11.15 -12.40 1.46
C SER A 141 -10.50 -11.50 0.40
N ASN A 142 -9.21 -11.72 0.12
CA ASN A 142 -8.48 -10.89 -0.87
C ASN A 142 -9.13 -10.94 -2.26
N GLN A 143 -9.66 -12.08 -2.64
CA GLN A 143 -10.36 -12.25 -3.91
C GLN A 143 -11.63 -11.38 -3.95
N ARG A 144 -12.49 -11.45 -2.93
CA ARG A 144 -13.70 -10.62 -2.82
C ARG A 144 -13.37 -9.14 -2.74
N MET A 145 -12.35 -8.76 -1.95
CA MET A 145 -11.88 -7.38 -1.86
C MET A 145 -11.53 -6.82 -3.24
N ASN A 146 -10.70 -7.52 -4.01
CA ASN A 146 -10.29 -7.06 -5.33
C ASN A 146 -11.44 -7.10 -6.36
N SER A 147 -12.37 -8.05 -6.26
CA SER A 147 -13.56 -8.09 -7.12
C SER A 147 -14.44 -6.86 -6.90
N TYR A 148 -14.75 -6.53 -5.65
CA TYR A 148 -15.58 -5.36 -5.32
C TYR A 148 -14.87 -4.03 -5.58
N LEU A 149 -13.54 -3.99 -5.48
CA LEU A 149 -12.78 -2.80 -5.87
C LEU A 149 -12.87 -2.50 -7.37
N LYS A 150 -13.00 -3.50 -8.22
CA LYS A 150 -13.25 -3.30 -9.66
C LYS A 150 -14.64 -2.68 -9.88
N GLU A 151 -15.66 -3.22 -9.21
CA GLU A 151 -17.02 -2.68 -9.27
C GLU A 151 -17.06 -1.20 -8.77
N ILE A 152 -16.34 -0.90 -7.70
CA ILE A 152 -16.18 0.48 -7.20
C ILE A 152 -15.49 1.38 -8.23
N ALA A 153 -14.44 0.89 -8.91
CA ALA A 153 -13.75 1.63 -9.95
C ALA A 153 -14.69 1.98 -11.09
N ASP A 154 -15.46 1.01 -11.57
CA ASP A 154 -16.43 1.19 -12.66
C ASP A 154 -17.49 2.24 -12.27
N VAL A 155 -18.09 2.13 -11.08
CA VAL A 155 -19.11 3.08 -10.58
C VAL A 155 -18.54 4.49 -10.39
N CYS A 156 -17.26 4.63 -9.99
CA CYS A 156 -16.59 5.91 -9.81
C CYS A 156 -15.97 6.48 -11.10
N GLY A 157 -16.06 5.77 -12.23
CA GLY A 157 -15.47 6.18 -13.50
C GLY A 157 -13.92 6.22 -13.45
N ILE A 158 -13.29 5.27 -12.74
CA ILE A 158 -11.85 5.17 -12.58
C ILE A 158 -11.33 4.06 -13.49
N GLN A 159 -10.48 4.43 -14.47
CA GLN A 159 -9.93 3.49 -15.46
C GLN A 159 -8.83 2.57 -14.91
N LYS A 160 -8.35 2.83 -13.69
CA LYS A 160 -7.29 2.05 -13.06
C LYS A 160 -7.84 0.77 -12.43
N ASN A 161 -7.08 -0.32 -12.52
CA ASN A 161 -7.46 -1.58 -11.90
C ASN A 161 -7.25 -1.55 -10.38
N LEU A 162 -8.25 -1.08 -9.63
CA LEU A 162 -8.16 -0.93 -8.18
C LEU A 162 -7.84 -2.26 -7.49
N SER A 163 -6.92 -2.20 -6.54
CA SER A 163 -6.53 -3.31 -5.68
C SER A 163 -6.01 -2.76 -4.34
N THR A 164 -5.92 -3.61 -3.33
CA THR A 164 -5.32 -3.22 -2.05
C THR A 164 -3.87 -2.74 -2.19
N HIS A 165 -3.19 -3.17 -3.27
CA HIS A 165 -1.82 -2.73 -3.57
C HIS A 165 -1.77 -1.29 -4.07
N ILE A 166 -2.76 -0.89 -4.89
CA ILE A 166 -2.91 0.49 -5.33
C ILE A 166 -3.18 1.42 -4.16
N ALA A 167 -3.99 1.01 -3.16
CA ALA A 167 -4.18 1.81 -1.95
C ALA A 167 -2.85 2.16 -1.27
N ARG A 168 -1.97 1.19 -1.11
CA ARG A 168 -0.65 1.39 -0.52
C ARG A 168 0.27 2.26 -1.39
N HIS A 169 0.18 2.15 -2.72
CA HIS A 169 0.90 3.03 -3.66
C HIS A 169 0.36 4.46 -3.58
N THR A 170 -0.96 4.61 -3.46
CA THR A 170 -1.64 5.90 -3.28
C THR A 170 -1.17 6.57 -1.98
N PHE A 171 -1.14 5.84 -0.85
CA PHE A 171 -0.59 6.36 0.40
C PHE A 171 0.82 6.93 0.21
N ALA A 172 1.74 6.14 -0.35
CA ALA A 172 3.12 6.57 -0.53
C ALA A 172 3.22 7.80 -1.45
N SER A 173 2.45 7.82 -2.54
CA SER A 173 2.46 8.93 -3.49
C SER A 173 1.86 10.20 -2.89
N LEU A 174 0.76 10.11 -2.15
CA LEU A 174 0.15 11.24 -1.43
C LEU A 174 1.10 11.79 -0.37
N ALA A 175 1.74 10.92 0.42
CA ALA A 175 2.68 11.34 1.45
C ALA A 175 3.87 12.11 0.84
N ILE A 176 4.45 11.62 -0.27
CA ILE A 176 5.53 12.32 -0.99
C ILE A 176 5.04 13.67 -1.53
N ALA A 177 3.85 13.72 -2.16
CA ALA A 177 3.26 14.95 -2.67
C ALA A 177 3.09 16.02 -1.59
N ASN A 178 2.84 15.59 -0.35
CA ASN A 178 2.70 16.45 0.83
C ASN A 178 4.02 16.60 1.62
N LYS A 179 5.17 16.35 0.99
CA LYS A 179 6.53 16.57 1.53
C LYS A 179 6.87 15.76 2.77
N VAL A 180 6.20 14.63 3.00
CA VAL A 180 6.61 13.68 4.03
C VAL A 180 7.93 13.02 3.61
N SER A 181 8.90 12.92 4.52
CA SER A 181 10.22 12.37 4.21
C SER A 181 10.15 10.90 3.78
N LEU A 182 11.07 10.47 2.91
CA LEU A 182 11.12 9.09 2.44
C LEU A 182 11.39 8.11 3.60
N GLU A 183 12.14 8.53 4.59
CA GLU A 183 12.45 7.78 5.82
C GLU A 183 11.18 7.53 6.63
N SER A 184 10.38 8.56 6.86
CA SER A 184 9.09 8.45 7.55
C SER A 184 8.12 7.54 6.79
N ILE A 185 8.03 7.68 5.46
CA ILE A 185 7.21 6.82 4.62
C ILE A 185 7.70 5.37 4.67
N ALA A 186 9.02 5.13 4.63
CA ALA A 186 9.59 3.80 4.73
C ALA A 186 9.24 3.15 6.07
N LYS A 187 9.31 3.89 7.18
CA LYS A 187 8.94 3.44 8.53
C LYS A 187 7.44 3.10 8.61
N MET A 188 6.57 3.99 8.14
CA MET A 188 5.13 3.73 8.10
C MET A 188 4.77 2.52 7.24
N LEU A 189 5.46 2.33 6.13
CA LEU A 189 5.29 1.17 5.26
C LEU A 189 5.98 -0.10 5.76
N GLY A 190 6.83 -0.06 6.77
CA GLY A 190 7.64 -1.18 7.25
C GLY A 190 8.57 -1.72 6.16
N HIS A 191 9.24 -0.84 5.41
CA HIS A 191 10.26 -1.21 4.45
C HIS A 191 11.62 -1.32 5.14
N THR A 192 12.31 -2.45 4.98
CA THR A 192 13.70 -2.65 5.43
C THR A 192 14.69 -1.80 4.63
N ASP A 193 14.38 -1.58 3.36
CA ASP A 193 15.25 -0.89 2.42
C ASP A 193 14.52 0.32 1.84
N ILE A 194 15.05 1.51 2.07
CA ILE A 194 14.51 2.78 1.58
C ILE A 194 14.44 2.83 0.05
N ARG A 195 15.27 2.04 -0.65
CA ARG A 195 15.20 1.90 -2.10
C ARG A 195 13.83 1.46 -2.58
N THR A 196 13.12 0.66 -1.77
CA THR A 196 11.74 0.25 -2.05
C THR A 196 10.77 1.43 -2.00
N THR A 197 11.02 2.44 -1.17
CA THR A 197 10.21 3.66 -1.07
C THR A 197 10.60 4.67 -2.13
N ARG A 198 11.87 4.75 -2.49
CA ARG A 198 12.41 5.70 -3.49
C ARG A 198 11.78 5.57 -4.87
N ILE A 199 11.21 4.40 -5.20
CA ILE A 199 10.48 4.22 -6.46
C ILE A 199 9.29 5.17 -6.60
N TYR A 200 8.64 5.54 -5.50
CA TYR A 200 7.50 6.48 -5.51
C TYR A 200 7.96 7.91 -5.80
N ALA A 201 9.13 8.31 -5.32
CA ALA A 201 9.70 9.63 -5.61
C ALA A 201 9.99 9.87 -7.10
N LYS A 202 10.28 8.80 -7.86
CA LYS A 202 10.55 8.90 -9.30
C LYS A 202 9.31 9.11 -10.17
N ILE A 203 8.11 8.93 -9.61
CA ILE A 203 6.85 8.91 -10.36
C ILE A 203 6.21 10.32 -10.43
N MET A 204 6.66 11.29 -9.62
CA MET A 204 5.94 12.55 -9.46
C MET A 204 6.59 13.75 -10.17
N ASN A 205 6.26 13.93 -11.46
CA ASN A 205 6.58 15.17 -12.18
C ASN A 205 5.92 16.42 -11.54
N SER A 206 4.78 16.25 -10.87
CA SER A 206 4.09 17.31 -10.13
C SER A 206 4.91 17.86 -8.94
N THR A 207 5.71 17.02 -8.29
CA THR A 207 6.59 17.45 -7.19
C THR A 207 7.66 18.40 -7.71
N ILE A 208 8.29 18.06 -8.84
CA ILE A 208 9.30 18.91 -9.50
C ILE A 208 8.68 20.26 -9.88
N ALA A 209 7.49 20.23 -10.50
CA ALA A 209 6.81 21.47 -10.89
C ALA A 209 6.47 22.35 -9.69
N ASN A 210 6.03 21.76 -8.56
CA ASN A 210 5.72 22.50 -7.34
C ASN A 210 6.96 23.05 -6.65
N GLU A 211 8.05 22.31 -6.60
CA GLU A 211 9.34 22.76 -6.08
C GLU A 211 9.89 23.93 -6.90
N MET A 212 9.79 23.86 -8.23
CA MET A 212 10.20 24.94 -9.14
C MET A 212 9.32 26.19 -9.00
N LYS A 213 8.02 26.05 -8.72
CA LYS A 213 7.15 27.21 -8.42
C LYS A 213 7.59 27.96 -7.17
N VAL A 214 8.06 27.26 -6.12
CA VAL A 214 8.59 27.90 -4.91
C VAL A 214 9.84 28.75 -5.29
N LEU A 215 10.69 28.25 -6.17
CA LEU A 215 11.85 28.97 -6.66
C LEU A 215 11.41 30.19 -7.50
N GLN A 216 10.44 30.02 -8.39
CA GLN A 216 9.88 31.09 -9.22
C GLN A 216 9.31 32.23 -8.34
N ASN A 217 8.54 31.89 -7.29
CA ASN A 217 7.96 32.90 -6.40
C ASN A 217 9.02 33.65 -5.58
N LYS A 218 10.18 33.06 -5.34
CA LYS A 218 11.30 33.66 -4.60
C LYS A 218 12.04 34.72 -5.43
N PHE A 219 11.97 34.62 -6.76
CA PHE A 219 12.64 35.51 -7.72
C PHE A 219 11.64 36.21 -8.66
N ALA A 220 10.34 36.22 -8.33
CA ALA A 220 9.35 36.99 -9.07
C ALA A 220 9.67 38.48 -8.89
N ILE A 221 9.90 39.17 -10.02
CA ILE A 221 10.13 40.60 -10.15
C ILE A 221 8.79 41.30 -10.20
#